data_f22a53cd71eb96d0be7bb140ce879bcf
#
_entry.id   f22a53cd71eb96d0be7bb140ce879bcf
#
_cell.length_a   1.000
_cell.length_b   1.000
_cell.length_c   1.000
_cell.angle_alpha   90.00
_cell.angle_beta   90.00
_cell.angle_gamma   90.00
#
_symmetry.space_group_name_H-M   'P 1'
#
loop_
_entity.id
_entity.type
_entity.pdbx_description
1 polymer ?
#
loop_
_entity_poly.entity_id
_entity_poly.type
_entity_poly.pdbx_seq_one_letter_code
_entity_poly.pdbx_strand_id
1 'polypeptide(L)'
;MSAQLKNIAVLIDADNASAKNIGHILEEIKKLGHITCKKIYGDWGNAHIQSWQDALLKYAIDPMQHFAYVKGKNATDIGMVIEAMDLLYSNIYDGFCLISSDSDFTSLALRIRKNHVKVFGFGKRSTVSAFSQACDTFFYVEDLLPTPKMVESSINPPSSANKKITQSITKATNKPVEAWDEKRLKCDTKLVNSLRASIIDHPKADAQCWLNLGLVGKGMKEHYPDFDSKNYGYDSISALLRTIDLFEVRKTETTL
;
A
#
# COMPACT_ATOMS: atom_id res chain seq x y z
N MET A 1 -18.62 27.31 6.09
CA MET A 1 -17.76 26.85 4.98
C MET A 1 -16.34 27.24 5.34
N SER A 2 -15.42 26.30 5.53
CA SER A 2 -14.00 26.62 5.72
C SER A 2 -13.47 27.24 4.43
N ALA A 3 -12.71 28.33 4.54
CA ALA A 3 -12.08 28.95 3.37
C ALA A 3 -11.17 27.94 2.69
N GLN A 4 -11.27 27.81 1.37
CA GLN A 4 -10.36 26.98 0.60
C GLN A 4 -8.93 27.50 0.72
N LEU A 5 -7.95 26.58 0.81
CA LEU A 5 -6.53 26.92 0.86
C LEU A 5 -6.08 27.50 -0.48
N LYS A 6 -5.26 28.54 -0.45
CA LYS A 6 -4.80 29.22 -1.67
C LYS A 6 -3.66 28.49 -2.35
N ASN A 7 -2.74 27.90 -1.55
CA ASN A 7 -1.55 27.25 -2.06
C ASN A 7 -1.34 25.91 -1.35
N ILE A 8 -1.50 24.82 -2.09
CA ILE A 8 -1.26 23.45 -1.59
C ILE A 8 -0.05 22.87 -2.30
N ALA A 9 0.90 22.36 -1.51
CA ALA A 9 1.99 21.51 -1.99
C ALA A 9 1.58 20.03 -1.87
N VAL A 10 1.66 19.29 -2.96
CA VAL A 10 1.40 17.85 -3.02
C VAL A 10 2.71 17.10 -3.20
N LEU A 11 3.07 16.29 -2.22
CA LEU A 11 4.29 15.48 -2.19
C LEU A 11 3.90 14.00 -2.22
N ILE A 12 4.40 13.30 -3.21
CA ILE A 12 4.01 11.92 -3.53
C ILE A 12 5.22 11.01 -3.36
N ASP A 13 5.07 10.01 -2.53
CA ASP A 13 6.02 8.91 -2.39
C ASP A 13 5.69 7.83 -3.44
N ALA A 14 6.52 7.69 -4.47
CA ALA A 14 6.27 6.80 -5.59
C ALA A 14 6.32 5.32 -5.21
N ASP A 15 7.09 4.97 -4.18
CA ASP A 15 7.28 3.59 -3.74
C ASP A 15 6.06 3.07 -2.97
N ASN A 16 5.35 3.96 -2.26
CA ASN A 16 4.19 3.63 -1.44
C ASN A 16 2.84 4.02 -2.04
N ALA A 17 2.83 4.94 -3.02
CA ALA A 17 1.62 5.37 -3.73
C ALA A 17 1.38 4.53 -5.01
N SER A 18 0.18 4.65 -5.58
CA SER A 18 -0.19 3.97 -6.83
C SER A 18 -0.57 4.97 -7.91
N ALA A 19 0.09 4.88 -9.08
CA ALA A 19 -0.21 5.69 -10.25
C ALA A 19 -1.69 5.57 -10.69
N LYS A 20 -2.30 4.40 -10.50
CA LYS A 20 -3.71 4.14 -10.86
C LYS A 20 -4.69 5.00 -10.06
N ASN A 21 -4.35 5.32 -8.81
CA ASN A 21 -5.25 5.99 -7.88
C ASN A 21 -5.00 7.50 -7.81
N ILE A 22 -3.89 7.99 -8.39
CA ILE A 22 -3.47 9.38 -8.23
C ILE A 22 -4.51 10.39 -8.75
N GLY A 23 -5.24 10.04 -9.80
CA GLY A 23 -6.29 10.90 -10.33
C GLY A 23 -7.40 11.17 -9.31
N HIS A 24 -7.88 10.15 -8.60
CA HIS A 24 -8.90 10.30 -7.57
C HIS A 24 -8.39 11.09 -6.37
N ILE A 25 -7.14 10.88 -5.99
CA ILE A 25 -6.50 11.63 -4.90
C ILE A 25 -6.40 13.11 -5.27
N LEU A 26 -5.93 13.45 -6.47
CA LEU A 26 -5.83 14.85 -6.92
C LEU A 26 -7.19 15.54 -7.01
N GLU A 27 -8.26 14.82 -7.42
CA GLU A 27 -9.62 15.39 -7.41
C GLU A 27 -10.10 15.66 -5.97
N GLU A 28 -9.75 14.85 -5.00
CA GLU A 28 -10.07 15.11 -3.59
C GLU A 28 -9.31 16.33 -3.05
N ILE A 29 -8.00 16.44 -3.38
CA ILE A 29 -7.17 17.58 -2.98
C ILE A 29 -7.70 18.91 -3.54
N LYS A 30 -8.21 18.92 -4.78
CA LYS A 30 -8.81 20.13 -5.38
C LYS A 30 -10.01 20.67 -4.59
N LYS A 31 -10.70 19.83 -3.82
CA LYS A 31 -11.79 20.28 -2.93
C LYS A 31 -11.26 21.03 -1.71
N LEU A 32 -10.01 20.74 -1.29
CA LEU A 32 -9.36 21.39 -0.15
C LEU A 32 -8.82 22.78 -0.52
N GLY A 33 -8.40 22.97 -1.78
CA GLY A 33 -7.87 24.24 -2.25
C GLY A 33 -7.13 24.14 -3.58
N HIS A 34 -6.35 25.19 -3.88
CA HIS A 34 -5.60 25.27 -5.13
C HIS A 34 -4.24 24.58 -5.03
N ILE A 35 -4.00 23.61 -5.90
CA ILE A 35 -2.73 22.89 -5.98
C ILE A 35 -1.74 23.74 -6.80
N THR A 36 -0.69 24.22 -6.16
CA THR A 36 0.35 25.04 -6.81
C THR A 36 1.66 24.27 -7.04
N CYS A 37 1.87 23.15 -6.33
CA CYS A 37 3.05 22.31 -6.46
C CYS A 37 2.64 20.84 -6.42
N LYS A 38 3.14 20.03 -7.35
CA LYS A 38 2.95 18.56 -7.37
C LYS A 38 4.30 17.93 -7.67
N LYS A 39 4.88 17.27 -6.69
CA LYS A 39 6.16 16.58 -6.83
C LYS A 39 6.03 15.13 -6.41
N ILE A 40 6.72 14.26 -7.12
CA ILE A 40 6.78 12.83 -6.81
C ILE A 40 8.23 12.40 -6.67
N TYR A 41 8.50 11.64 -5.64
CA TYR A 41 9.83 11.20 -5.25
C TYR A 41 9.95 9.70 -5.47
N GLY A 42 11.03 9.26 -6.12
CA GLY A 42 11.29 7.87 -6.43
C GLY A 42 12.65 7.65 -7.04
N ASP A 43 13.08 6.40 -7.08
CA ASP A 43 14.25 5.99 -7.88
C ASP A 43 13.78 5.59 -9.29
N TRP A 44 13.80 6.54 -10.20
CA TRP A 44 13.35 6.38 -11.59
C TRP A 44 14.16 5.38 -12.40
N GLY A 45 15.29 4.89 -11.88
CA GLY A 45 16.04 3.77 -12.44
C GLY A 45 15.35 2.42 -12.25
N ASN A 46 14.34 2.33 -11.36
CA ASN A 46 13.61 1.11 -11.10
C ASN A 46 12.42 0.92 -12.06
N ALA A 47 12.30 -0.29 -12.63
CA ALA A 47 11.20 -0.64 -13.54
C ALA A 47 9.80 -0.47 -12.90
N HIS A 48 9.68 -0.59 -11.58
CA HIS A 48 8.43 -0.42 -10.85
C HIS A 48 7.83 0.99 -11.04
N ILE A 49 8.67 2.01 -11.14
CA ILE A 49 8.25 3.41 -11.26
C ILE A 49 7.84 3.79 -12.68
N GLN A 50 8.15 2.96 -13.69
CA GLN A 50 7.70 3.18 -15.07
C GLN A 50 6.16 3.28 -15.20
N SER A 51 5.42 2.64 -14.28
CA SER A 51 3.95 2.74 -14.22
C SER A 51 3.44 4.18 -13.97
N TRP A 52 4.30 5.10 -13.53
CA TRP A 52 3.96 6.48 -13.29
C TRP A 52 4.05 7.38 -14.53
N GLN A 53 4.72 6.93 -15.61
CA GLN A 53 5.03 7.78 -16.76
C GLN A 53 3.79 8.48 -17.35
N ASP A 54 2.71 7.72 -17.58
CA ASP A 54 1.46 8.28 -18.11
C ASP A 54 0.80 9.25 -17.12
N ALA A 55 0.87 8.95 -15.82
CA ALA A 55 0.30 9.78 -14.77
C ALA A 55 1.07 11.10 -14.62
N LEU A 56 2.40 11.08 -14.72
CA LEU A 56 3.23 12.29 -14.69
C LEU A 56 2.82 13.28 -15.77
N LEU A 57 2.70 12.79 -17.01
CA LEU A 57 2.31 13.62 -18.15
C LEU A 57 0.86 14.11 -18.00
N LYS A 58 -0.07 13.19 -17.70
CA LYS A 58 -1.50 13.49 -17.61
C LYS A 58 -1.83 14.53 -16.55
N TYR A 59 -1.17 14.47 -15.40
CA TYR A 59 -1.48 15.32 -14.25
C TYR A 59 -0.45 16.42 -14.01
N ALA A 60 0.55 16.55 -14.88
CA ALA A 60 1.67 17.50 -14.76
C ALA A 60 2.31 17.41 -13.36
N ILE A 61 2.78 16.21 -12.99
CA ILE A 61 3.49 15.94 -11.74
C ILE A 61 4.98 15.99 -12.03
N ASP A 62 5.74 16.74 -11.23
CA ASP A 62 7.18 16.94 -11.37
C ASP A 62 7.96 15.78 -10.74
N PRO A 63 8.67 14.94 -11.52
CA PRO A 63 9.42 13.82 -10.99
C PRO A 63 10.77 14.26 -10.40
N MET A 64 10.98 13.95 -9.13
CA MET A 64 12.21 14.20 -8.40
C MET A 64 13.02 12.90 -8.32
N GLN A 65 14.24 12.91 -8.88
CA GLN A 65 15.14 11.76 -8.83
C GLN A 65 16.00 11.79 -7.57
N HIS A 66 15.95 10.72 -6.81
CA HIS A 66 16.86 10.48 -5.71
C HIS A 66 17.57 9.13 -5.90
N PHE A 67 18.88 9.18 -6.16
CA PHE A 67 19.68 7.96 -6.23
C PHE A 67 20.04 7.47 -4.83
N ALA A 68 19.72 6.22 -4.56
CA ALA A 68 20.22 5.57 -3.36
C ALA A 68 21.71 5.25 -3.53
N TYR A 69 22.58 5.95 -2.84
CA TYR A 69 24.03 5.66 -2.81
C TYR A 69 24.32 4.25 -2.26
N VAL A 70 23.43 3.70 -1.46
CA VAL A 70 23.50 2.35 -0.91
C VAL A 70 22.11 1.71 -1.05
N LYS A 71 22.03 0.52 -1.66
CA LYS A 71 20.78 -0.20 -1.81
C LYS A 71 20.09 -0.43 -0.46
N GLY A 72 18.77 -0.23 -0.41
CA GLY A 72 17.95 -0.44 0.78
C GLY A 72 18.02 0.66 1.83
N LYS A 73 18.51 1.86 1.48
CA LYS A 73 18.43 3.05 2.32
C LYS A 73 17.30 3.97 1.85
N ASN A 74 16.67 4.67 2.80
CA ASN A 74 15.53 5.58 2.60
C ASN A 74 15.96 6.91 1.93
N ALA A 75 16.72 6.84 0.82
CA ALA A 75 17.25 8.03 0.15
C ALA A 75 16.13 8.88 -0.44
N THR A 76 15.10 8.24 -0.98
CA THR A 76 13.91 8.88 -1.55
C THR A 76 13.14 9.63 -0.47
N ASP A 77 12.89 8.98 0.68
CA ASP A 77 12.16 9.56 1.81
C ASP A 77 12.88 10.76 2.39
N ILE A 78 14.21 10.65 2.56
CA ILE A 78 15.05 11.77 3.02
C ILE A 78 14.96 12.94 2.04
N GLY A 79 15.03 12.67 0.74
CA GLY A 79 14.88 13.70 -0.31
C GLY A 79 13.52 14.41 -0.21
N MET A 80 12.44 13.64 -0.07
CA MET A 80 11.10 14.20 0.12
C MET A 80 10.99 15.04 1.40
N VAL A 81 11.61 14.61 2.50
CA VAL A 81 11.63 15.36 3.77
C VAL A 81 12.38 16.68 3.61
N ILE A 82 13.57 16.68 2.99
CA ILE A 82 14.36 17.91 2.77
C ILE A 82 13.57 18.90 1.94
N GLU A 83 13.04 18.49 0.80
CA GLU A 83 12.23 19.35 -0.07
C GLU A 83 10.98 19.87 0.63
N ALA A 84 10.29 19.03 1.41
CA ALA A 84 9.15 19.44 2.20
C ALA A 84 9.51 20.56 3.20
N MET A 85 10.69 20.48 3.81
CA MET A 85 11.18 21.52 4.71
C MET A 85 11.53 22.81 3.97
N ASP A 86 12.15 22.73 2.80
CA ASP A 86 12.44 23.90 1.96
C ASP A 86 11.14 24.62 1.53
N LEU A 87 10.15 23.85 1.09
CA LEU A 87 8.83 24.36 0.74
C LEU A 87 8.11 24.98 1.96
N LEU A 88 8.23 24.37 3.15
CA LEU A 88 7.64 24.88 4.38
C LEU A 88 8.24 26.26 4.74
N TYR A 89 9.56 26.38 4.68
CA TYR A 89 10.25 27.62 5.02
C TYR A 89 10.18 28.69 3.96
N SER A 90 9.68 28.37 2.74
CA SER A 90 9.35 29.37 1.75
C SER A 90 8.18 30.28 2.17
N ASN A 91 7.37 29.85 3.15
CA ASN A 91 6.18 30.51 3.65
C ASN A 91 5.12 30.83 2.56
N ILE A 92 5.12 30.07 1.46
CA ILE A 92 4.18 30.22 0.35
C ILE A 92 2.94 29.36 0.52
N TYR A 93 3.08 28.19 1.19
CA TYR A 93 2.05 27.14 1.23
C TYR A 93 1.20 27.21 2.49
N ASP A 94 -0.11 27.14 2.31
CA ASP A 94 -1.11 27.08 3.38
C ASP A 94 -1.37 25.63 3.83
N GLY A 95 -1.04 24.66 2.98
CA GLY A 95 -1.27 23.25 3.23
C GLY A 95 -0.31 22.31 2.47
N PHE A 96 -0.06 21.18 3.07
CA PHE A 96 0.71 20.07 2.50
C PHE A 96 -0.18 18.83 2.39
N CYS A 97 -0.15 18.17 1.24
CA CYS A 97 -0.71 16.85 1.04
C CYS A 97 0.43 15.83 0.92
N LEU A 98 0.51 14.91 1.88
CA LEU A 98 1.49 13.84 1.91
C LEU A 98 0.81 12.56 1.42
N ILE A 99 1.25 12.03 0.29
CA ILE A 99 0.69 10.81 -0.32
C ILE A 99 1.68 9.68 -0.11
N SER A 100 1.51 8.98 1.01
CA SER A 100 2.29 7.80 1.40
C SER A 100 1.55 6.99 2.46
N SER A 101 1.92 5.73 2.63
CA SER A 101 1.48 4.87 3.74
C SER A 101 2.61 4.60 4.74
N ASP A 102 3.77 5.24 4.56
CA ASP A 102 4.93 5.04 5.42
C ASP A 102 4.81 5.87 6.71
N SER A 103 5.02 5.19 7.83
CA SER A 103 5.01 5.81 9.16
C SER A 103 6.19 6.73 9.42
N ASP A 104 7.27 6.63 8.65
CA ASP A 104 8.46 7.46 8.82
C ASP A 104 8.17 8.95 8.55
N PHE A 105 7.13 9.24 7.77
CA PHE A 105 6.64 10.62 7.56
C PHE A 105 5.84 11.21 8.73
N THR A 106 5.62 10.46 9.82
CA THR A 106 4.96 10.96 11.04
C THR A 106 5.64 12.21 11.58
N SER A 107 6.98 12.18 11.68
CA SER A 107 7.77 13.32 12.19
C SER A 107 7.68 14.53 11.27
N LEU A 108 7.64 14.34 9.96
CA LEU A 108 7.45 15.40 8.98
C LEU A 108 6.07 16.06 9.13
N ALA A 109 5.00 15.27 9.23
CA ALA A 109 3.64 15.78 9.42
C ALA A 109 3.54 16.63 10.69
N LEU A 110 4.07 16.14 11.82
CA LEU A 110 4.12 16.88 13.08
C LEU A 110 4.94 18.17 12.96
N ARG A 111 6.06 18.15 12.22
CA ARG A 111 6.90 19.33 12.02
C ARG A 111 6.20 20.41 11.22
N ILE A 112 5.50 20.05 10.14
CA ILE A 112 4.73 20.99 9.31
C ILE A 112 3.61 21.61 10.18
N ARG A 113 2.85 20.84 10.92
CA ARG A 113 1.77 21.31 11.80
C ARG A 113 2.27 22.28 12.88
N LYS A 114 3.48 22.06 13.43
CA LYS A 114 4.11 23.00 14.39
C LYS A 114 4.33 24.41 13.80
N ASN A 115 4.37 24.55 12.48
CA ASN A 115 4.44 25.83 11.80
C ASN A 115 3.06 26.37 11.43
N HIS A 116 1.98 25.83 12.01
CA HIS A 116 0.59 26.22 11.76
C HIS A 116 0.12 26.06 10.29
N VAL A 117 0.82 25.22 9.52
CA VAL A 117 0.45 24.85 8.17
C VAL A 117 -0.36 23.54 8.22
N LYS A 118 -1.42 23.46 7.41
CA LYS A 118 -2.31 22.29 7.38
C LYS A 118 -1.65 21.10 6.73
N VAL A 119 -1.85 19.90 7.31
CA VAL A 119 -1.34 18.64 6.76
C VAL A 119 -2.48 17.68 6.47
N PHE A 120 -2.56 17.23 5.24
CA PHE A 120 -3.51 16.23 4.76
C PHE A 120 -2.74 14.97 4.35
N GLY A 121 -3.03 13.84 4.99
CA GLY A 121 -2.44 12.56 4.65
C GLY A 121 -3.34 11.78 3.67
N PHE A 122 -2.74 11.09 2.72
CA PHE A 122 -3.42 10.18 1.80
C PHE A 122 -2.67 8.84 1.80
N GLY A 123 -3.30 7.79 2.26
CA GLY A 123 -2.67 6.48 2.36
C GLY A 123 -3.67 5.33 2.38
N LYS A 124 -3.15 4.11 2.43
CA LYS A 124 -3.94 2.88 2.51
C LYS A 124 -4.57 2.73 3.89
N ARG A 125 -5.61 1.92 4.02
CA ARG A 125 -6.21 1.56 5.32
C ARG A 125 -5.23 0.83 6.25
N SER A 126 -4.20 0.20 5.69
CA SER A 126 -3.12 -0.43 6.45
C SER A 126 -2.10 0.54 7.03
N THR A 127 -2.22 1.85 6.75
CA THR A 127 -1.31 2.88 7.28
C THR A 127 -1.34 2.89 8.81
N VAL A 128 -0.17 2.95 9.42
CA VAL A 128 -0.02 2.98 10.87
C VAL A 128 -0.70 4.21 11.47
N SER A 129 -1.45 4.02 12.56
CA SER A 129 -2.25 5.08 13.20
C SER A 129 -1.44 6.32 13.61
N ALA A 130 -0.15 6.16 13.92
CA ALA A 130 0.72 7.27 14.26
C ALA A 130 0.80 8.33 13.13
N PHE A 131 0.96 7.90 11.88
CA PHE A 131 1.02 8.82 10.74
C PHE A 131 -0.36 9.45 10.46
N SER A 132 -1.42 8.66 10.48
CA SER A 132 -2.76 9.20 10.24
C SER A 132 -3.19 10.23 11.30
N GLN A 133 -2.82 10.02 12.57
CA GLN A 133 -3.09 10.96 13.66
C GLN A 133 -2.18 12.19 13.64
N ALA A 134 -1.00 12.09 13.04
CA ALA A 134 -0.10 13.22 12.88
C ALA A 134 -0.62 14.26 11.87
N CYS A 135 -1.50 13.87 10.96
CA CYS A 135 -2.14 14.76 9.99
C CYS A 135 -3.35 15.50 10.61
N ASP A 136 -3.71 16.68 10.07
CA ASP A 136 -4.97 17.36 10.45
C ASP A 136 -6.19 16.59 9.94
N THR A 137 -6.07 16.00 8.75
CA THR A 137 -7.06 15.10 8.16
C THR A 137 -6.34 14.00 7.40
N PHE A 138 -6.83 12.77 7.49
CA PHE A 138 -6.29 11.63 6.76
C PHE A 138 -7.37 11.01 5.88
N PHE A 139 -7.06 10.81 4.61
CA PHE A 139 -7.94 10.21 3.62
C PHE A 139 -7.44 8.81 3.26
N TYR A 140 -8.30 7.82 3.40
CA TYR A 140 -7.99 6.48 2.93
C TYR A 140 -8.26 6.37 1.44
N VAL A 141 -7.24 5.96 0.69
CA VAL A 141 -7.30 5.89 -0.79
C VAL A 141 -8.43 4.98 -1.26
N GLU A 142 -8.71 3.92 -0.50
CA GLU A 142 -9.79 2.97 -0.80
C GLU A 142 -11.18 3.64 -0.79
N ASP A 143 -11.37 4.69 0.01
CA ASP A 143 -12.65 5.41 0.09
C ASP A 143 -12.86 6.39 -1.07
N LEU A 144 -11.77 6.75 -1.75
CA LEU A 144 -11.80 7.67 -2.90
C LEU A 144 -12.08 6.94 -4.22
N LEU A 145 -11.97 5.62 -4.23
CA LEU A 145 -12.23 4.83 -5.43
C LEU A 145 -13.72 4.66 -5.66
N PRO A 146 -14.19 4.71 -6.92
CA PRO A 146 -15.59 4.46 -7.23
C PRO A 146 -15.95 3.05 -6.80
N THR A 147 -16.87 2.93 -5.84
CA THR A 147 -17.52 1.66 -5.53
C THR A 147 -18.22 1.16 -6.79
N PRO A 148 -18.08 -0.13 -7.17
CA PRO A 148 -18.90 -0.70 -8.23
C PRO A 148 -20.36 -0.49 -7.83
N LYS A 149 -21.09 0.37 -8.54
CA LYS A 149 -22.52 0.54 -8.35
C LYS A 149 -23.15 -0.85 -8.60
N MET A 150 -23.64 -1.48 -7.53
CA MET A 150 -24.67 -2.50 -7.70
C MET A 150 -25.82 -1.82 -8.42
N VAL A 151 -26.15 -2.31 -9.61
CA VAL A 151 -27.31 -1.87 -10.35
C VAL A 151 -28.51 -2.29 -9.51
N GLU A 152 -29.09 -1.34 -8.76
CA GLU A 152 -30.40 -1.52 -8.17
C GLU A 152 -31.41 -1.60 -9.29
N SER A 153 -31.78 -2.82 -9.66
CA SER A 153 -32.99 -3.06 -10.42
C SER A 153 -34.17 -2.79 -9.50
N SER A 154 -34.84 -1.69 -9.74
CA SER A 154 -36.11 -1.32 -9.15
C SER A 154 -37.17 -2.41 -9.43
N ILE A 155 -37.55 -3.16 -8.41
CA ILE A 155 -38.83 -3.90 -8.37
C ILE A 155 -39.46 -3.63 -7.01
N ASN A 156 -40.65 -3.01 -7.08
CA ASN A 156 -41.55 -2.73 -5.94
C ASN A 156 -42.00 -4.00 -5.23
N PRO A 157 -42.35 -3.92 -3.92
CA PRO A 157 -42.73 -5.07 -3.13
C PRO A 157 -44.22 -5.42 -3.23
N PRO A 158 -44.59 -6.65 -2.91
CA PRO A 158 -45.73 -6.86 -2.03
C PRO A 158 -45.44 -7.75 -0.82
N SER A 159 -45.84 -7.20 0.31
CA SER A 159 -46.49 -7.77 1.48
C SER A 159 -46.29 -9.24 1.87
N SER A 160 -45.87 -9.35 3.13
CA SER A 160 -46.23 -10.34 4.16
C SER A 160 -46.01 -11.85 3.91
N ALA A 161 -45.12 -12.44 4.70
CA ALA A 161 -45.47 -13.49 5.69
C ALA A 161 -44.21 -14.12 6.34
N ASN A 162 -44.29 -14.25 7.64
CA ASN A 162 -43.39 -15.04 8.49
C ASN A 162 -43.09 -16.44 7.95
N LYS A 163 -41.83 -16.88 8.07
CA LYS A 163 -41.51 -18.17 8.70
C LYS A 163 -40.02 -18.38 8.88
N LYS A 164 -39.66 -18.86 10.05
CA LYS A 164 -38.42 -19.51 10.47
C LYS A 164 -37.81 -20.35 9.35
N ILE A 165 -36.47 -20.45 9.36
CA ILE A 165 -35.74 -21.73 9.19
C ILE A 165 -34.26 -21.43 9.00
N THR A 166 -33.47 -21.88 9.97
CA THR A 166 -32.47 -22.96 9.87
C THR A 166 -31.41 -22.85 8.77
N GLN A 167 -30.22 -22.85 9.26
CA GLN A 167 -28.91 -23.06 8.61
C GLN A 167 -28.99 -23.96 7.38
N SER A 168 -28.38 -23.48 6.32
CA SER A 168 -27.72 -24.37 5.35
C SER A 168 -26.55 -23.62 4.69
N ILE A 169 -25.37 -24.11 5.00
CA ILE A 169 -24.09 -23.81 4.38
C ILE A 169 -24.20 -24.19 2.91
N THR A 170 -24.18 -23.23 2.00
CA THR A 170 -24.02 -23.51 0.57
C THR A 170 -22.58 -23.23 0.15
N LYS A 171 -21.92 -24.30 -0.23
CA LYS A 171 -20.64 -24.40 -0.89
C LYS A 171 -20.52 -23.36 -2.03
N ALA A 172 -19.52 -22.48 -1.90
CA ALA A 172 -19.05 -21.69 -3.02
C ALA A 172 -18.45 -22.64 -4.07
N THR A 173 -18.94 -22.51 -5.30
CA THR A 173 -18.48 -23.26 -6.46
C THR A 173 -17.01 -22.93 -6.75
N ASN A 174 -16.13 -23.92 -6.57
CA ASN A 174 -14.74 -23.91 -6.98
C ASN A 174 -14.64 -23.85 -8.50
N LYS A 175 -14.39 -22.67 -9.07
CA LYS A 175 -13.62 -22.58 -10.31
C LYS A 175 -12.14 -22.80 -9.92
N PRO A 176 -11.37 -23.62 -10.65
CA PRO A 176 -9.94 -23.76 -10.41
C PRO A 176 -9.30 -22.38 -10.56
N VAL A 177 -8.64 -21.90 -9.51
CA VAL A 177 -7.84 -20.67 -9.58
C VAL A 177 -6.62 -21.03 -10.42
N GLU A 178 -6.44 -20.36 -11.55
CA GLU A 178 -5.26 -20.54 -12.38
C GLU A 178 -4.01 -20.17 -11.58
N ALA A 179 -3.01 -21.06 -11.58
CA ALA A 179 -1.81 -20.86 -10.77
C ALA A 179 -1.05 -19.60 -11.24
N TRP A 180 -0.67 -18.76 -10.31
CA TRP A 180 0.09 -17.56 -10.60
C TRP A 180 1.51 -17.91 -11.03
N ASP A 181 2.00 -17.29 -12.08
CA ASP A 181 3.37 -17.46 -12.53
C ASP A 181 4.39 -16.79 -11.55
N GLU A 182 5.66 -17.10 -11.73
CA GLU A 182 6.77 -16.57 -10.93
C GLU A 182 6.76 -15.03 -10.87
N LYS A 183 6.56 -14.37 -12.02
CA LYS A 183 6.56 -12.90 -12.11
C LYS A 183 5.43 -12.30 -11.30
N ARG A 184 4.24 -12.85 -11.40
CA ARG A 184 3.06 -12.38 -10.68
C ARG A 184 3.20 -12.58 -9.17
N LEU A 185 3.78 -13.71 -8.74
CA LEU A 185 4.06 -13.97 -7.32
C LEU A 185 5.10 -13.01 -6.77
N LYS A 186 6.18 -12.74 -7.51
CA LYS A 186 7.23 -11.77 -7.12
C LYS A 186 6.72 -10.33 -7.05
N CYS A 187 5.67 -9.99 -7.81
CA CYS A 187 5.03 -8.68 -7.80
C CYS A 187 4.03 -8.50 -6.63
N ASP A 188 3.62 -9.56 -5.95
CA ASP A 188 2.79 -9.44 -4.74
C ASP A 188 3.65 -9.09 -3.54
N THR A 189 3.83 -7.80 -3.33
CA THR A 189 4.66 -7.25 -2.25
C THR A 189 4.20 -7.72 -0.87
N LYS A 190 2.88 -7.88 -0.66
CA LYS A 190 2.34 -8.38 0.60
C LYS A 190 2.74 -9.82 0.86
N LEU A 191 2.61 -10.68 -0.16
CA LEU A 191 3.03 -12.08 -0.10
C LEU A 191 4.54 -12.18 0.19
N VAL A 192 5.36 -11.48 -0.60
CA VAL A 192 6.83 -11.52 -0.49
C VAL A 192 7.32 -11.01 0.86
N ASN A 193 6.79 -9.88 1.34
CA ASN A 193 7.19 -9.32 2.64
C ASN A 193 6.74 -10.20 3.79
N SER A 194 5.53 -10.76 3.75
CA SER A 194 5.05 -11.68 4.78
C SER A 194 5.86 -12.98 4.82
N LEU A 195 6.28 -13.50 3.66
CA LEU A 195 7.18 -14.66 3.58
C LEU A 195 8.55 -14.33 4.17
N ARG A 196 9.13 -13.17 3.83
CA ARG A 196 10.42 -12.73 4.39
C ARG A 196 10.37 -12.58 5.90
N ALA A 197 9.37 -11.86 6.43
CA ALA A 197 9.19 -11.69 7.86
C ALA A 197 9.01 -13.02 8.58
N SER A 198 8.25 -13.96 7.99
CA SER A 198 8.02 -15.30 8.55
C SER A 198 9.26 -16.20 8.57
N ILE A 199 10.28 -15.90 7.75
CA ILE A 199 11.50 -16.72 7.63
C ILE A 199 12.66 -16.02 8.34
N ILE A 200 12.95 -14.76 8.01
CA ILE A 200 14.16 -14.06 8.46
C ILE A 200 14.05 -13.64 9.93
N ASP A 201 12.89 -13.13 10.34
CA ASP A 201 12.67 -12.60 11.69
C ASP A 201 12.23 -13.68 12.69
N HIS A 202 12.16 -14.96 12.26
CA HIS A 202 11.64 -16.02 13.11
C HIS A 202 12.68 -16.45 14.15
N PRO A 203 12.35 -16.49 15.47
CA PRO A 203 13.29 -16.81 16.55
C PRO A 203 13.95 -18.19 16.47
N LYS A 204 13.40 -19.10 15.67
CA LYS A 204 13.90 -20.48 15.44
C LYS A 204 14.60 -20.65 14.09
N ALA A 205 14.86 -19.57 13.36
CA ALA A 205 15.73 -19.64 12.20
C ALA A 205 17.17 -19.88 12.64
N ASP A 206 17.91 -20.72 11.91
CA ASP A 206 19.32 -20.94 12.21
C ASP A 206 20.18 -19.75 11.71
N ALA A 207 21.50 -19.84 11.96
CA ALA A 207 22.45 -18.79 11.56
C ALA A 207 22.52 -18.55 10.04
N GLN A 208 21.95 -19.44 9.24
CA GLN A 208 21.89 -19.36 7.78
C GLN A 208 20.46 -19.09 7.28
N CYS A 209 19.54 -18.69 8.17
CA CYS A 209 18.13 -18.40 7.91
C CYS A 209 17.31 -19.60 7.39
N TRP A 210 17.68 -20.84 7.79
CA TRP A 210 16.87 -22.03 7.52
C TRP A 210 15.77 -22.18 8.56
N LEU A 211 14.55 -22.41 8.09
CA LEU A 211 13.40 -22.59 8.94
C LEU A 211 12.54 -23.77 8.47
N ASN A 212 11.98 -24.53 9.42
CA ASN A 212 11.05 -25.60 9.08
C ASN A 212 9.80 -25.04 8.40
N LEU A 213 9.38 -25.67 7.31
CA LEU A 213 8.26 -25.23 6.47
C LEU A 213 6.93 -25.07 7.24
N GLY A 214 6.70 -25.91 8.27
CA GLY A 214 5.54 -25.80 9.14
C GLY A 214 5.52 -24.51 9.96
N LEU A 215 6.73 -24.05 10.37
CA LEU A 215 6.87 -22.76 11.08
C LEU A 215 6.68 -21.59 10.14
N VAL A 216 7.13 -21.69 8.89
CA VAL A 216 6.86 -20.67 7.87
C VAL A 216 5.35 -20.50 7.67
N GLY A 217 4.61 -21.62 7.56
CA GLY A 217 3.15 -21.57 7.42
C GLY A 217 2.44 -20.93 8.62
N LYS A 218 2.97 -21.12 9.84
CA LYS A 218 2.45 -20.48 11.05
C LYS A 218 2.75 -18.99 11.06
N GLY A 219 4.00 -18.60 10.82
CA GLY A 219 4.41 -17.19 10.73
C GLY A 219 3.66 -16.42 9.65
N MET A 220 3.39 -17.09 8.51
CA MET A 220 2.56 -16.48 7.46
C MET A 220 1.16 -16.12 7.93
N LYS A 221 0.51 -16.95 8.76
CA LYS A 221 -0.81 -16.63 9.31
C LYS A 221 -0.78 -15.52 10.35
N GLU A 222 0.35 -15.30 11.01
CA GLU A 222 0.55 -14.18 11.95
C GLU A 222 0.70 -12.85 11.19
N HIS A 223 1.48 -12.82 10.11
CA HIS A 223 1.73 -11.62 9.31
C HIS A 223 0.70 -11.39 8.21
N TYR A 224 0.00 -12.44 7.79
CA TYR A 224 -1.02 -12.42 6.75
C TYR A 224 -2.16 -13.38 7.09
N PRO A 225 -3.12 -12.99 7.96
CA PRO A 225 -4.19 -13.85 8.46
C PRO A 225 -5.03 -14.54 7.39
N ASP A 226 -5.27 -13.86 6.26
CA ASP A 226 -6.06 -14.36 5.13
C ASP A 226 -5.25 -15.19 4.12
N PHE A 227 -3.98 -15.51 4.45
CA PHE A 227 -3.12 -16.26 3.54
C PHE A 227 -3.61 -17.70 3.38
N ASP A 228 -3.87 -18.09 2.13
CA ASP A 228 -4.06 -19.46 1.69
C ASP A 228 -3.34 -19.65 0.34
N SER A 229 -2.45 -20.63 0.24
CA SER A 229 -1.74 -20.95 -1.00
C SER A 229 -2.69 -21.28 -2.16
N LYS A 230 -3.89 -21.74 -1.88
CA LYS A 230 -4.94 -22.02 -2.87
C LYS A 230 -5.45 -20.76 -3.55
N ASN A 231 -5.41 -19.60 -2.89
CA ASN A 231 -5.78 -18.32 -3.50
C ASN A 231 -4.80 -17.91 -4.62
N TYR A 232 -3.63 -18.49 -4.63
CA TYR A 232 -2.58 -18.30 -5.64
C TYR A 232 -2.52 -19.47 -6.65
N GLY A 233 -3.44 -20.44 -6.54
CA GLY A 233 -3.49 -21.62 -7.40
C GLY A 233 -2.53 -22.73 -7.03
N TYR A 234 -2.02 -22.78 -5.78
CA TYR A 234 -1.09 -23.81 -5.30
C TYR A 234 -1.69 -24.65 -4.18
N ASP A 235 -1.54 -25.96 -4.26
CA ASP A 235 -2.04 -26.89 -3.25
C ASP A 235 -1.28 -26.81 -1.90
N SER A 236 -0.08 -26.26 -1.91
CA SER A 236 0.76 -26.16 -0.72
C SER A 236 1.68 -24.92 -0.75
N ILE A 237 2.04 -24.43 0.43
CA ILE A 237 3.05 -23.38 0.59
C ILE A 237 4.41 -23.79 0.01
N SER A 238 4.74 -25.08 0.05
CA SER A 238 5.97 -25.62 -0.54
C SER A 238 6.00 -25.48 -2.06
N ALA A 239 4.87 -25.72 -2.75
CA ALA A 239 4.76 -25.54 -4.18
C ALA A 239 4.88 -24.06 -4.57
N LEU A 240 4.20 -23.18 -3.82
CA LEU A 240 4.27 -21.74 -4.01
C LEU A 240 5.71 -21.20 -3.83
N LEU A 241 6.40 -21.61 -2.75
CA LEU A 241 7.79 -21.18 -2.48
C LEU A 241 8.77 -21.62 -3.58
N ARG A 242 8.58 -22.79 -4.16
CA ARG A 242 9.41 -23.28 -5.27
C ARG A 242 9.17 -22.47 -6.55
N THR A 243 7.94 -22.04 -6.80
CA THR A 243 7.60 -21.28 -8.00
C THR A 243 8.02 -19.82 -7.88
N ILE A 244 7.92 -19.21 -6.68
CA ILE A 244 8.34 -17.82 -6.49
C ILE A 244 9.84 -17.62 -6.62
N ASP A 245 10.63 -18.68 -6.47
CA ASP A 245 12.10 -18.72 -6.66
C ASP A 245 12.87 -17.59 -5.95
N LEU A 246 12.37 -17.17 -4.79
CA LEU A 246 13.04 -16.24 -3.88
C LEU A 246 13.60 -16.91 -2.63
N PHE A 247 13.25 -18.19 -2.42
CA PHE A 247 13.60 -18.99 -1.24
C PHE A 247 14.01 -20.38 -1.66
N GLU A 248 15.11 -20.87 -1.08
CA GLU A 248 15.55 -22.24 -1.33
C GLU A 248 14.76 -23.22 -0.45
N VAL A 249 14.22 -24.29 -1.04
CA VAL A 249 13.47 -25.34 -0.34
C VAL A 249 14.23 -26.66 -0.42
N ARG A 250 14.79 -27.10 0.70
CA ARG A 250 15.51 -28.37 0.82
C ARG A 250 14.65 -29.44 1.49
N LYS A 251 14.87 -30.71 1.14
CA LYS A 251 14.38 -31.85 1.90
C LYS A 251 15.44 -32.22 2.93
N THR A 252 15.09 -32.19 4.21
CA THR A 252 15.94 -32.85 5.24
C THR A 252 15.63 -34.30 5.24
N GLU A 253 16.65 -35.16 4.97
CA GLU A 253 16.56 -36.58 5.27
C GLU A 253 16.57 -36.71 6.80
N THR A 254 15.48 -37.20 7.35
CA THR A 254 15.42 -37.55 8.76
C THR A 254 16.20 -38.87 8.89
N THR A 255 17.45 -38.78 9.35
CA THR A 255 18.17 -39.98 9.81
C THR A 255 17.42 -40.53 11.02
N LEU A 256 16.90 -41.75 10.91
CA LEU A 256 16.30 -42.54 11.98
C LEU A 256 17.35 -42.90 13.02
#